data_35163c807bf21766784cb0c21b09dbb6
#
_entry.id   35163c807bf21766784cb0c21b09dbb6
#
_cell.length_a   1.000
_cell.length_b   1.000
_cell.length_c   1.000
_cell.angle_alpha   90.00
_cell.angle_beta   90.00
_cell.angle_gamma   90.00
#
_symmetry.space_group_name_H-M   'P 1'
#
loop_
_entity.id
_entity.type
_entity.pdbx_description
1 polymer ?
#
loop_
_entity_poly.entity_id
_entity_poly.type
_entity_poly.pdbx_seq_one_letter_code
_entity_poly.pdbx_strand_id
1 'polypeptide(L)'
;MELKANQKKALSDVLFILWAGGAALLSYSLVYALRKPFTAATFDGLDFFGMDYKTATSIVQIAGYFLSKLIGIKVISEMKKENRLKFIIASVAVAELSLVLFGALPRPYNVFALFFNGLSLGCMWGVIFSFLEGRRVTDLLASLMGLSIAISSGTAKSLGLFVMNGLHVSEFWMPAFIGAFAFPLLSLLGWAMTRLPHPTKADMELRTERVALDRKGRSAVFKSFMPVLLMLFFANLFITVLQDLKEDFLVKIIDVKAAGLSSWAFAKIDATVTLVILILFAAMSM
;
A
#
# COMPACT_ATOMS: atom_id res chain seq x y z
N MET A 1 -11.47 37.73 -21.93
CA MET A 1 -10.20 37.48 -21.20
C MET A 1 -10.41 36.51 -20.04
N GLU A 2 -11.48 36.56 -19.28
CA GLU A 2 -11.82 35.69 -18.16
C GLU A 2 -12.01 34.20 -18.54
N LEU A 3 -12.67 33.90 -19.64
CA LEU A 3 -12.86 32.51 -20.10
C LEU A 3 -11.52 31.76 -20.35
N LYS A 4 -10.53 32.44 -20.93
CA LYS A 4 -9.20 31.87 -21.14
C LYS A 4 -8.42 31.68 -19.83
N ALA A 5 -8.61 32.56 -18.84
CA ALA A 5 -8.01 32.46 -17.52
C ALA A 5 -8.61 31.29 -16.73
N ASN A 6 -9.95 31.12 -16.77
CA ASN A 6 -10.62 29.98 -16.15
C ASN A 6 -10.24 28.62 -16.78
N GLN A 7 -10.11 28.56 -18.11
CA GLN A 7 -9.64 27.35 -18.80
C GLN A 7 -8.20 26.99 -18.43
N LYS A 8 -7.29 27.97 -18.32
CA LYS A 8 -5.90 27.73 -17.89
C LYS A 8 -5.84 27.23 -16.43
N LYS A 9 -6.68 27.79 -15.56
CA LYS A 9 -6.74 27.35 -14.16
C LYS A 9 -7.28 25.93 -14.06
N ALA A 10 -8.37 25.60 -14.74
CA ALA A 10 -8.95 24.26 -14.76
C ALA A 10 -7.93 23.23 -15.31
N LEU A 11 -7.20 23.55 -16.37
CA LEU A 11 -6.16 22.67 -16.92
C LEU A 11 -5.01 22.46 -15.91
N SER A 12 -4.60 23.50 -15.20
CA SER A 12 -3.57 23.43 -14.16
C SER A 12 -4.01 22.53 -13.00
N ASP A 13 -5.28 22.62 -12.57
CA ASP A 13 -5.83 21.81 -11.51
C ASP A 13 -5.90 20.32 -11.92
N VAL A 14 -6.34 20.04 -13.16
CA VAL A 14 -6.35 18.66 -13.71
C VAL A 14 -4.95 18.08 -13.80
N LEU A 15 -3.97 18.82 -14.33
CA LEU A 15 -2.59 18.37 -14.41
C LEU A 15 -1.99 18.10 -13.02
N PHE A 16 -2.32 18.95 -12.05
CA PHE A 16 -1.91 18.72 -10.66
C PHE A 16 -2.51 17.44 -10.07
N ILE A 17 -3.80 17.18 -10.27
CA ILE A 17 -4.48 15.98 -9.79
C ILE A 17 -3.87 14.73 -10.44
N LEU A 18 -3.62 14.76 -11.75
CA LEU A 18 -2.97 13.65 -12.47
C LEU A 18 -1.54 13.39 -11.95
N TRP A 19 -0.77 14.45 -11.72
CA TRP A 19 0.59 14.30 -11.19
C TRP A 19 0.58 13.80 -9.76
N ALA A 20 -0.10 14.49 -8.84
CA ALA A 20 -0.08 14.17 -7.41
C ALA A 20 -0.80 12.84 -7.12
N GLY A 21 -1.99 12.64 -7.69
CA GLY A 21 -2.77 11.41 -7.53
C GLY A 21 -2.13 10.22 -8.23
N GLY A 22 -1.62 10.41 -9.46
CA GLY A 22 -0.92 9.38 -10.21
C GLY A 22 0.38 8.95 -9.51
N ALA A 23 1.19 9.91 -9.03
CA ALA A 23 2.41 9.60 -8.29
C ALA A 23 2.10 8.84 -6.98
N ALA A 24 1.06 9.22 -6.25
CA ALA A 24 0.66 8.54 -5.03
C ALA A 24 0.12 7.12 -5.30
N LEU A 25 -0.75 6.97 -6.31
CA LEU A 25 -1.28 5.67 -6.76
C LEU A 25 -0.13 4.73 -7.13
N LEU A 26 0.78 5.17 -8.01
CA LEU A 26 1.92 4.37 -8.45
C LEU A 26 2.88 4.07 -7.30
N SER A 27 3.15 5.05 -6.42
CA SER A 27 4.02 4.83 -5.25
C SER A 27 3.46 3.74 -4.34
N TYR A 28 2.17 3.77 -4.03
CA TYR A 28 1.60 2.76 -3.17
C TYR A 28 1.43 1.40 -3.88
N SER A 29 1.23 1.39 -5.19
CA SER A 29 1.29 0.16 -6.00
C SER A 29 2.68 -0.49 -5.95
N LEU A 30 3.75 0.30 -5.96
CA LEU A 30 5.12 -0.20 -5.79
C LEU A 30 5.41 -0.69 -4.36
N VAL A 31 4.76 -0.10 -3.34
CA VAL A 31 4.79 -0.68 -1.97
C VAL A 31 4.19 -2.09 -1.97
N TYR A 32 3.09 -2.32 -2.69
CA TYR A 32 2.54 -3.67 -2.87
C TYR A 32 3.50 -4.60 -3.62
N ALA A 33 4.21 -4.10 -4.62
CA ALA A 33 5.23 -4.88 -5.35
C ALA A 33 6.43 -5.29 -4.47
N LEU A 34 6.70 -4.57 -3.38
CA LEU A 34 7.68 -4.94 -2.37
C LEU A 34 7.11 -5.85 -1.25
N ARG A 35 5.79 -5.82 -1.07
CA ARG A 35 5.13 -6.50 0.05
C ARG A 35 4.55 -7.85 -0.32
N LYS A 36 3.86 -7.97 -1.44
CA LYS A 36 2.95 -9.09 -1.74
C LYS A 36 3.42 -10.12 -2.80
N PRO A 37 4.54 -9.98 -3.53
CA PRO A 37 4.91 -10.96 -4.55
C PRO A 37 5.08 -12.38 -4.01
N PHE A 38 5.65 -12.56 -2.80
CA PHE A 38 5.83 -13.87 -2.18
C PHE A 38 4.52 -14.66 -2.04
N THR A 39 3.36 -13.98 -2.02
CA THR A 39 2.06 -14.64 -1.95
C THR A 39 1.68 -15.37 -3.24
N ALA A 40 2.40 -15.12 -4.35
CA ALA A 40 2.27 -15.86 -5.60
C ALA A 40 2.87 -17.27 -5.53
N ALA A 41 3.82 -17.50 -4.62
CA ALA A 41 4.42 -18.81 -4.38
C ALA A 41 3.51 -19.69 -3.52
N THR A 42 3.56 -21.01 -3.73
CA THR A 42 2.80 -21.99 -2.94
C THR A 42 3.63 -22.58 -1.83
N PHE A 43 4.97 -22.64 -1.99
CA PHE A 43 5.92 -23.24 -1.06
C PHE A 43 5.58 -24.70 -0.70
N ASP A 44 5.15 -25.47 -1.72
CA ASP A 44 4.64 -26.82 -1.54
C ASP A 44 5.70 -27.76 -0.94
N GLY A 45 5.27 -28.56 0.02
CA GLY A 45 6.12 -29.53 0.71
C GLY A 45 7.08 -28.90 1.74
N LEU A 46 6.94 -27.61 2.03
CA LEU A 46 7.75 -26.94 3.05
C LEU A 46 6.96 -26.73 4.35
N ASP A 47 7.69 -26.84 5.45
CA ASP A 47 7.20 -26.76 6.81
C ASP A 47 7.99 -25.71 7.60
N PHE A 48 7.30 -25.04 8.53
CA PHE A 48 7.86 -24.12 9.49
C PHE A 48 7.49 -24.60 10.90
N PHE A 49 8.33 -25.46 11.48
CA PHE A 49 8.14 -26.03 12.84
C PHE A 49 6.74 -26.65 13.05
N GLY A 50 6.24 -27.43 12.08
CA GLY A 50 4.92 -28.08 12.14
C GLY A 50 3.76 -27.23 11.60
N MET A 51 4.04 -26.02 11.10
CA MET A 51 3.06 -25.15 10.44
C MET A 51 3.34 -25.09 8.93
N ASP A 52 2.29 -25.02 8.11
CA ASP A 52 2.43 -24.76 6.67
C ASP A 52 3.28 -23.50 6.43
N TYR A 53 4.32 -23.65 5.61
CA TYR A 53 5.34 -22.61 5.40
C TYR A 53 4.74 -21.30 4.87
N LYS A 54 3.79 -21.37 3.94
CA LYS A 54 3.10 -20.18 3.42
C LYS A 54 2.30 -19.47 4.50
N THR A 55 1.65 -20.20 5.37
CA THR A 55 0.93 -19.66 6.51
C THR A 55 1.89 -18.93 7.45
N ALA A 56 3.04 -19.52 7.74
CA ALA A 56 4.06 -18.89 8.58
C ALA A 56 4.59 -17.60 7.96
N THR A 57 4.90 -17.57 6.65
CA THR A 57 5.36 -16.36 5.95
C THR A 57 4.34 -15.24 6.04
N SER A 58 3.06 -15.52 5.86
CA SER A 58 1.97 -14.53 5.97
C SER A 58 1.85 -14.00 7.39
N ILE A 59 1.80 -14.86 8.40
CA ILE A 59 1.67 -14.46 9.82
C ILE A 59 2.84 -13.57 10.25
N VAL A 60 4.07 -13.98 9.93
CA VAL A 60 5.28 -13.24 10.34
C VAL A 60 5.32 -11.86 9.67
N GLN A 61 4.98 -11.76 8.39
CA GLN A 61 4.92 -10.47 7.70
C GLN A 61 3.81 -9.57 8.26
N ILE A 62 2.61 -10.12 8.49
CA ILE A 62 1.47 -9.37 9.06
C ILE A 62 1.82 -8.86 10.47
N ALA A 63 2.51 -9.66 11.30
CA ALA A 63 2.96 -9.23 12.62
C ALA A 63 3.89 -8.00 12.55
N GLY A 64 4.88 -8.02 11.65
CA GLY A 64 5.74 -6.86 11.39
C GLY A 64 4.96 -5.64 10.90
N TYR A 65 4.04 -5.83 9.96
CA TYR A 65 3.19 -4.79 9.41
C TYR A 65 2.26 -4.16 10.46
N PHE A 66 1.69 -4.98 11.33
CA PHE A 66 0.86 -4.52 12.46
C PHE A 66 1.67 -3.66 13.42
N LEU A 67 2.85 -4.13 13.83
CA LEU A 67 3.73 -3.37 14.72
C LEU A 67 4.14 -2.04 14.09
N SER A 68 4.44 -2.04 12.79
CA SER A 68 4.74 -0.82 12.04
C SER A 68 3.60 0.20 12.09
N LYS A 69 2.35 -0.23 11.96
CA LYS A 69 1.18 0.66 12.06
C LYS A 69 1.07 1.31 13.44
N LEU A 70 1.32 0.56 14.51
CA LEU A 70 1.30 1.09 15.88
C LEU A 70 2.39 2.16 16.09
N ILE A 71 3.61 1.87 15.68
CA ILE A 71 4.74 2.81 15.73
C ILE A 71 4.49 4.01 14.81
N GLY A 72 3.92 3.76 13.64
CA GLY A 72 3.65 4.73 12.59
C GLY A 72 2.72 5.86 13.02
N ILE A 73 1.79 5.62 13.93
CA ILE A 73 0.91 6.67 14.48
C ILE A 73 1.75 7.83 15.04
N LYS A 74 2.78 7.52 15.83
CA LYS A 74 3.67 8.52 16.39
C LYS A 74 4.65 9.06 15.35
N VAL A 75 5.32 8.18 14.63
CA VAL A 75 6.35 8.56 13.65
C VAL A 75 5.81 9.50 12.58
N ILE A 76 4.61 9.20 12.03
CA ILE A 76 4.01 10.01 10.97
C ILE A 76 3.52 11.35 11.51
N SER A 77 2.91 11.37 12.72
CA SER A 77 2.40 12.60 13.32
C SER A 77 3.50 13.62 13.64
N GLU A 78 4.69 13.15 14.00
CA GLU A 78 5.85 14.00 14.35
C GLU A 78 6.79 14.25 13.17
N MET A 79 6.53 13.62 11.99
CA MET A 79 7.45 13.64 10.86
C MET A 79 7.48 15.00 10.16
N LYS A 80 8.65 15.62 10.11
CA LYS A 80 8.89 16.85 9.33
C LYS A 80 8.91 16.55 7.82
N LYS A 81 8.49 17.53 7.00
CA LYS A 81 8.41 17.38 5.54
C LYS A 81 9.73 16.95 4.91
N GLU A 82 10.85 17.49 5.41
CA GLU A 82 12.22 17.22 4.91
C GLU A 82 12.66 15.76 5.11
N ASN A 83 12.05 15.07 6.08
CA ASN A 83 12.40 13.71 6.44
C ASN A 83 11.55 12.65 5.70
N ARG A 84 10.45 13.05 5.04
CA ARG A 84 9.53 12.11 4.37
C ARG A 84 10.22 11.27 3.30
N LEU A 85 10.98 11.92 2.41
CA LEU A 85 11.72 11.21 1.36
C LEU A 85 12.78 10.27 1.93
N LYS A 86 13.55 10.74 2.93
CA LYS A 86 14.56 9.92 3.61
C LYS A 86 13.93 8.69 4.25
N PHE A 87 12.76 8.87 4.88
CA PHE A 87 12.01 7.77 5.48
C PHE A 87 11.53 6.77 4.41
N ILE A 88 10.99 7.24 3.28
CA ILE A 88 10.57 6.37 2.17
C ILE A 88 11.77 5.54 1.71
N ILE A 89 12.89 6.19 1.36
CA ILE A 89 14.08 5.49 0.83
C ILE A 89 14.62 4.48 1.85
N ALA A 90 14.74 4.86 3.13
CA ALA A 90 15.21 3.97 4.19
C ALA A 90 14.28 2.76 4.38
N SER A 91 12.96 3.01 4.44
CA SER A 91 11.98 1.93 4.60
C SER A 91 11.98 0.97 3.43
N VAL A 92 12.08 1.47 2.20
CA VAL A 92 12.12 0.64 0.99
C VAL A 92 13.43 -0.12 0.88
N ALA A 93 14.55 0.49 1.28
CA ALA A 93 15.84 -0.20 1.34
C ALA A 93 15.84 -1.36 2.35
N VAL A 94 15.25 -1.16 3.55
CA VAL A 94 15.08 -2.23 4.54
C VAL A 94 14.14 -3.30 4.02
N ALA A 95 13.05 -2.92 3.34
CA ALA A 95 12.13 -3.88 2.73
C ALA A 95 12.84 -4.74 1.68
N GLU A 96 13.60 -4.13 0.78
CA GLU A 96 14.35 -4.86 -0.25
C GLU A 96 15.41 -5.76 0.36
N LEU A 97 16.20 -5.24 1.31
CA LEU A 97 17.19 -6.06 2.03
C LEU A 97 16.54 -7.27 2.69
N SER A 98 15.36 -7.12 3.28
CA SER A 98 14.64 -8.24 3.89
C SER A 98 14.19 -9.27 2.86
N LEU A 99 13.83 -8.87 1.64
CA LEU A 99 13.50 -9.79 0.56
C LEU A 99 14.74 -10.53 0.05
N VAL A 100 15.88 -9.86 -0.04
CA VAL A 100 17.17 -10.50 -0.35
C VAL A 100 17.53 -11.53 0.74
N LEU A 101 17.37 -11.18 2.02
CA LEU A 101 17.58 -12.10 3.13
C LEU A 101 16.60 -13.28 3.09
N PHE A 102 15.35 -13.07 2.68
CA PHE A 102 14.39 -14.14 2.49
C PHE A 102 14.85 -15.16 1.43
N GLY A 103 15.48 -14.70 0.37
CA GLY A 103 16.09 -15.57 -0.65
C GLY A 103 17.37 -16.26 -0.20
N ALA A 104 18.22 -15.59 0.59
CA ALA A 104 19.58 -16.03 0.90
C ALA A 104 19.70 -16.88 2.17
N LEU A 105 18.85 -16.65 3.18
CA LEU A 105 18.94 -17.35 4.46
C LEU A 105 18.46 -18.81 4.34
N PRO A 106 19.03 -19.74 5.17
CA PRO A 106 18.59 -21.12 5.21
C PRO A 106 17.15 -21.24 5.73
N ARG A 107 16.41 -22.20 5.18
CA ARG A 107 15.06 -22.54 5.63
C ARG A 107 15.12 -23.34 6.93
N PRO A 108 14.16 -23.20 7.84
CA PRO A 108 12.97 -22.34 7.75
C PRO A 108 13.18 -20.92 8.28
N TYR A 109 14.39 -20.57 8.71
CA TYR A 109 14.69 -19.29 9.41
C TYR A 109 14.52 -18.04 8.54
N ASN A 110 14.56 -18.18 7.22
CA ASN A 110 14.38 -17.10 6.27
C ASN A 110 12.97 -16.43 6.40
N VAL A 111 11.98 -17.11 6.94
CA VAL A 111 10.64 -16.56 7.22
C VAL A 111 10.71 -15.31 8.09
N PHE A 112 11.65 -15.25 9.05
CA PHE A 112 11.81 -14.10 9.93
C PHE A 112 12.23 -12.81 9.19
N ALA A 113 12.84 -12.93 8.01
CA ALA A 113 13.15 -11.76 7.19
C ALA A 113 11.88 -11.01 6.77
N LEU A 114 10.76 -11.70 6.55
CA LEU A 114 9.50 -11.09 6.19
C LEU A 114 8.88 -10.23 7.31
N PHE A 115 9.25 -10.46 8.57
CA PHE A 115 8.88 -9.55 9.66
C PHE A 115 9.42 -8.14 9.42
N PHE A 116 10.69 -8.02 9.05
CA PHE A 116 11.32 -6.73 8.75
C PHE A 116 10.76 -6.09 7.48
N ASN A 117 10.36 -6.89 6.48
CA ASN A 117 9.63 -6.41 5.32
C ASN A 117 8.31 -5.76 5.73
N GLY A 118 7.49 -6.45 6.52
CA GLY A 118 6.24 -5.92 7.05
C GLY A 118 6.46 -4.68 7.91
N LEU A 119 7.45 -4.71 8.81
CA LEU A 119 7.78 -3.62 9.72
C LEU A 119 8.19 -2.34 8.96
N SER A 120 8.95 -2.46 7.90
CA SER A 120 9.41 -1.30 7.12
C SER A 120 8.30 -0.69 6.26
N LEU A 121 7.33 -1.49 5.78
CA LEU A 121 6.31 -1.04 4.83
C LEU A 121 4.99 -0.60 5.47
N GLY A 122 4.71 -0.97 6.73
CA GLY A 122 3.41 -0.73 7.37
C GLY A 122 3.02 0.76 7.53
N CYS A 123 4.01 1.66 7.63
CA CYS A 123 3.78 3.12 7.74
C CYS A 123 3.64 3.81 6.38
N MET A 124 3.92 3.15 5.27
CA MET A 124 4.09 3.79 3.95
C MET A 124 2.84 4.50 3.45
N TRP A 125 1.64 3.97 3.76
CA TRP A 125 0.39 4.65 3.43
C TRP A 125 0.35 6.07 3.98
N GLY A 126 0.56 6.21 5.29
CA GLY A 126 0.48 7.51 5.95
C GLY A 126 1.58 8.48 5.51
N VAL A 127 2.79 7.98 5.22
CA VAL A 127 3.88 8.81 4.72
C VAL A 127 3.58 9.33 3.31
N ILE A 128 3.12 8.48 2.40
CA ILE A 128 2.73 8.87 1.03
C ILE A 128 1.54 9.85 1.10
N PHE A 129 0.51 9.53 1.89
CA PHE A 129 -0.66 10.39 2.08
C PHE A 129 -0.28 11.78 2.61
N SER A 130 0.73 11.87 3.47
CA SER A 130 1.17 13.15 4.03
C SER A 130 1.63 14.18 2.98
N PHE A 131 2.04 13.75 1.76
CA PHE A 131 2.35 14.65 0.65
C PHE A 131 1.11 15.25 -0.01
N LEU A 132 -0.05 14.60 0.15
CA LEU A 132 -1.31 14.96 -0.48
C LEU A 132 -2.20 15.80 0.45
N GLU A 133 -1.97 15.68 1.76
CA GLU A 133 -2.80 16.26 2.81
C GLU A 133 -2.80 17.79 2.79
N GLY A 134 -3.95 18.40 3.19
CA GLY A 134 -4.09 19.84 3.37
C GLY A 134 -4.40 20.61 2.10
N ARG A 135 -5.01 19.98 1.09
CA ARG A 135 -5.43 20.57 -0.18
C ARG A 135 -6.94 20.44 -0.36
N ARG A 136 -7.55 21.33 -1.16
CA ARG A 136 -8.98 21.25 -1.51
C ARG A 136 -9.37 19.91 -2.12
N VAL A 137 -8.47 19.32 -2.91
CA VAL A 137 -8.67 18.06 -3.62
C VAL A 137 -8.12 16.86 -2.85
N THR A 138 -7.84 16.98 -1.54
CA THR A 138 -7.27 15.92 -0.72
C THR A 138 -8.11 14.63 -0.78
N ASP A 139 -9.44 14.73 -0.73
CA ASP A 139 -10.35 13.58 -0.76
C ASP A 139 -10.27 12.82 -2.09
N LEU A 140 -10.19 13.55 -3.21
CA LEU A 140 -10.00 12.97 -4.54
C LEU A 140 -8.63 12.28 -4.65
N LEU A 141 -7.56 12.93 -4.15
CA LEU A 141 -6.22 12.35 -4.15
C LEU A 141 -6.14 11.12 -3.24
N ALA A 142 -6.83 11.13 -2.09
CA ALA A 142 -6.96 9.99 -1.20
C ALA A 142 -7.70 8.82 -1.88
N SER A 143 -8.76 9.12 -2.62
CA SER A 143 -9.52 8.11 -3.38
C SER A 143 -8.67 7.47 -4.48
N LEU A 144 -7.90 8.28 -5.23
CA LEU A 144 -6.95 7.77 -6.24
C LEU A 144 -5.87 6.90 -5.61
N MET A 145 -5.32 7.31 -4.47
CA MET A 145 -4.36 6.48 -3.73
C MET A 145 -5.03 5.21 -3.19
N GLY A 146 -6.30 5.29 -2.73
CA GLY A 146 -7.10 4.15 -2.29
C GLY A 146 -7.33 3.11 -3.38
N LEU A 147 -7.48 3.55 -4.64
CA LEU A 147 -7.63 2.67 -5.80
C LEU A 147 -6.44 1.71 -5.97
N SER A 148 -5.22 2.14 -5.60
CA SER A 148 -4.05 1.27 -5.64
C SER A 148 -4.19 0.02 -4.78
N ILE A 149 -4.91 0.08 -3.65
CA ILE A 149 -5.13 -1.08 -2.77
C ILE A 149 -5.93 -2.16 -3.51
N ALA A 150 -6.94 -1.75 -4.27
CA ALA A 150 -7.81 -2.68 -4.99
C ALA A 150 -7.10 -3.39 -6.17
N ILE A 151 -6.21 -2.69 -6.86
CA ILE A 151 -5.57 -3.20 -8.10
C ILE A 151 -4.22 -3.87 -7.81
N SER A 152 -3.48 -3.40 -6.82
CA SER A 152 -2.06 -3.74 -6.69
C SER A 152 -1.80 -5.14 -6.15
N SER A 153 -2.74 -5.73 -5.41
CA SER A 153 -2.57 -7.09 -4.86
C SER A 153 -2.53 -8.13 -5.97
N GLY A 154 -3.53 -8.12 -6.86
CA GLY A 154 -3.56 -9.03 -8.01
C GLY A 154 -2.43 -8.76 -9.01
N THR A 155 -2.05 -7.49 -9.19
CA THR A 155 -0.91 -7.11 -10.03
C THR A 155 0.40 -7.65 -9.46
N ALA A 156 0.65 -7.53 -8.15
CA ALA A 156 1.84 -8.06 -7.50
C ALA A 156 1.94 -9.59 -7.61
N LYS A 157 0.82 -10.31 -7.43
CA LYS A 157 0.76 -11.76 -7.63
C LYS A 157 1.01 -12.16 -9.08
N SER A 158 0.37 -11.47 -10.02
CA SER A 158 0.54 -11.74 -11.44
C SER A 158 1.98 -11.51 -11.89
N LEU A 159 2.62 -10.45 -11.36
CA LEU A 159 4.03 -10.19 -11.59
C LEU A 159 4.90 -11.30 -10.99
N GLY A 160 4.59 -11.77 -9.78
CA GLY A 160 5.26 -12.90 -9.15
C GLY A 160 5.18 -14.16 -9.99
N LEU A 161 3.98 -14.53 -10.46
CA LEU A 161 3.77 -15.68 -11.36
C LEU A 161 4.51 -15.52 -12.69
N PHE A 162 4.52 -14.31 -13.26
CA PHE A 162 5.26 -14.04 -14.49
C PHE A 162 6.77 -14.24 -14.30
N VAL A 163 7.33 -13.72 -13.20
CA VAL A 163 8.76 -13.85 -12.89
C VAL A 163 9.13 -15.31 -12.64
N MET A 164 8.30 -16.08 -11.92
CA MET A 164 8.57 -17.50 -11.68
C MET A 164 8.40 -18.35 -12.95
N ASN A 165 7.31 -18.18 -13.70
CA ASN A 165 6.99 -19.05 -14.82
C ASN A 165 7.65 -18.59 -16.13
N GLY A 166 7.83 -17.28 -16.34
CA GLY A 166 8.39 -16.72 -17.56
C GLY A 166 9.90 -16.52 -17.51
N LEU A 167 10.44 -16.10 -16.35
CA LEU A 167 11.87 -15.86 -16.18
C LEU A 167 12.58 -16.97 -15.39
N HIS A 168 11.83 -17.99 -14.95
CA HIS A 168 12.33 -19.14 -14.19
C HIS A 168 13.10 -18.78 -12.91
N VAL A 169 12.74 -17.65 -12.28
CA VAL A 169 13.29 -17.25 -10.98
C VAL A 169 12.63 -18.08 -9.88
N SER A 170 13.42 -18.59 -8.94
CA SER A 170 12.88 -19.41 -7.83
C SER A 170 11.92 -18.60 -6.95
N GLU A 171 10.97 -19.28 -6.31
CA GLU A 171 9.95 -18.68 -5.45
C GLU A 171 10.53 -17.88 -4.27
N PHE A 172 11.75 -18.17 -3.83
CA PHE A 172 12.44 -17.46 -2.76
C PHE A 172 13.13 -16.18 -3.23
N TRP A 173 13.65 -16.16 -4.46
CA TRP A 173 14.33 -15.00 -5.02
C TRP A 173 13.40 -14.07 -5.82
N MET A 174 12.23 -14.58 -6.22
CA MET A 174 11.26 -13.83 -6.98
C MET A 174 10.84 -12.50 -6.31
N PRO A 175 10.59 -12.46 -4.97
CA PRO A 175 10.23 -11.19 -4.33
C PRO A 175 11.35 -10.16 -4.38
N ALA A 176 12.62 -10.56 -4.13
CA ALA A 176 13.77 -9.66 -4.23
C ALA A 176 14.03 -9.20 -5.67
N PHE A 177 13.83 -10.10 -6.66
CA PHE A 177 13.94 -9.71 -8.08
C PHE A 177 12.96 -8.59 -8.45
N ILE A 178 11.71 -8.69 -8.01
CA ILE A 178 10.69 -7.65 -8.24
C ILE A 178 11.04 -6.38 -7.46
N GLY A 179 11.49 -6.53 -6.21
CA GLY A 179 11.87 -5.44 -5.33
C GLY A 179 13.04 -4.62 -5.88
N ALA A 180 14.01 -5.26 -6.52
CA ALA A 180 15.15 -4.58 -7.17
C ALA A 180 14.72 -3.55 -8.23
N PHE A 181 13.58 -3.76 -8.90
CA PHE A 181 12.99 -2.79 -9.83
C PHE A 181 12.06 -1.82 -9.10
N ALA A 182 11.29 -2.29 -8.12
CA ALA A 182 10.36 -1.45 -7.38
C ALA A 182 11.07 -0.40 -6.52
N PHE A 183 12.22 -0.73 -5.92
CA PHE A 183 13.00 0.16 -5.06
C PHE A 183 13.41 1.48 -5.75
N PRO A 184 14.12 1.48 -6.89
CA PRO A 184 14.52 2.72 -7.56
C PRO A 184 13.31 3.51 -8.08
N LEU A 185 12.28 2.83 -8.59
CA LEU A 185 11.07 3.48 -9.09
C LEU A 185 10.31 4.18 -7.97
N LEU A 186 10.13 3.53 -6.81
CA LEU A 186 9.47 4.14 -5.65
C LEU A 186 10.28 5.29 -5.07
N SER A 187 11.61 5.18 -5.06
CA SER A 187 12.51 6.26 -4.64
C SER A 187 12.38 7.49 -5.57
N LEU A 188 12.30 7.26 -6.88
CA LEU A 188 12.09 8.32 -7.88
C LEU A 188 10.71 8.98 -7.72
N LEU A 189 9.66 8.21 -7.54
CA LEU A 189 8.31 8.75 -7.30
C LEU A 189 8.23 9.50 -5.97
N GLY A 190 8.87 9.01 -4.92
CA GLY A 190 9.02 9.72 -3.64
C GLY A 190 9.72 11.08 -3.83
N TRP A 191 10.79 11.11 -4.61
CA TRP A 191 11.46 12.36 -4.98
C TRP A 191 10.53 13.29 -5.79
N ALA A 192 9.82 12.77 -6.78
CA ALA A 192 8.86 13.53 -7.58
C ALA A 192 7.76 14.14 -6.70
N MET A 193 7.28 13.42 -5.67
CA MET A 193 6.31 13.96 -4.71
C MET A 193 6.87 15.10 -3.84
N THR A 194 8.18 15.14 -3.59
CA THR A 194 8.77 16.32 -2.89
C THR A 194 8.71 17.59 -3.72
N ARG A 195 8.52 17.48 -5.04
CA ARG A 195 8.40 18.62 -5.98
C ARG A 195 6.96 19.11 -6.14
N LEU A 196 5.99 18.49 -5.47
CA LEU A 196 4.62 18.98 -5.49
C LEU A 196 4.53 20.41 -4.93
N PRO A 197 3.80 21.33 -5.58
CA PRO A 197 3.64 22.69 -5.10
C PRO A 197 3.03 22.71 -3.70
N HIS A 198 3.37 23.71 -2.90
CA HIS A 198 2.78 23.86 -1.56
C HIS A 198 1.27 24.13 -1.66
N PRO A 199 0.48 23.76 -0.62
CA PRO A 199 -0.92 24.17 -0.51
C PRO A 199 -1.07 25.68 -0.66
N THR A 200 -2.06 26.11 -1.43
CA THR A 200 -2.35 27.54 -1.68
C THR A 200 -3.02 28.16 -0.44
N LYS A 201 -3.12 29.49 -0.42
CA LYS A 201 -3.88 30.19 0.64
C LYS A 201 -5.34 29.72 0.67
N ALA A 202 -5.97 29.54 -0.49
CA ALA A 202 -7.33 29.02 -0.60
C ALA A 202 -7.47 27.57 -0.07
N ASP A 203 -6.43 26.74 -0.19
CA ASP A 203 -6.40 25.41 0.41
C ASP A 203 -6.34 25.50 1.94
N MET A 204 -5.61 26.49 2.48
CA MET A 204 -5.47 26.70 3.92
C MET A 204 -6.72 27.29 4.57
N GLU A 205 -7.45 28.17 3.87
CA GLU A 205 -8.69 28.78 4.36
C GLU A 205 -9.84 27.77 4.49
N LEU A 206 -9.88 26.77 3.61
CA LEU A 206 -10.87 25.68 3.65
C LEU A 206 -10.50 24.55 4.63
N ARG A 207 -9.31 24.62 5.19
CA ARG A 207 -8.84 23.64 6.15
C ARG A 207 -9.47 23.92 7.51
N THR A 208 -10.20 22.94 8.06
CA THR A 208 -10.61 22.97 9.46
C THR A 208 -9.34 23.07 10.33
N GLU A 209 -9.22 24.10 11.15
CA GLU A 209 -8.10 24.24 12.08
C GLU A 209 -8.01 23.00 12.97
N ARG A 210 -6.86 22.36 12.96
CA ARG A 210 -6.60 21.28 13.91
C ARG A 210 -6.41 21.89 15.28
N VAL A 211 -7.42 21.78 16.11
CA VAL A 211 -7.31 22.15 17.53
C VAL A 211 -6.44 21.11 18.21
N ALA A 212 -5.32 21.53 18.79
CA ALA A 212 -4.48 20.65 19.60
C ALA A 212 -5.26 20.23 20.86
N LEU A 213 -5.69 18.97 20.90
CA LEU A 213 -6.38 18.42 22.06
C LEU A 213 -5.36 18.08 23.14
N ASP A 214 -5.57 18.61 24.34
CA ASP A 214 -4.86 18.20 25.54
C ASP A 214 -5.23 16.76 25.95
N ARG A 215 -4.59 16.23 26.99
CA ARG A 215 -4.87 14.86 27.47
C ARG A 215 -6.32 14.67 27.89
N LYS A 216 -6.92 15.69 28.51
CA LYS A 216 -8.32 15.65 28.97
C LYS A 216 -9.29 15.69 27.80
N GLY A 217 -9.08 16.60 26.83
CA GLY A 217 -9.87 16.70 25.61
C GLY A 217 -9.83 15.42 24.78
N ARG A 218 -8.65 14.80 24.59
CA ARG A 218 -8.52 13.50 23.92
C ARG A 218 -9.30 12.40 24.62
N SER A 219 -9.21 12.34 25.97
CA SER A 219 -9.97 11.35 26.75
C SER A 219 -11.47 11.58 26.66
N ALA A 220 -11.92 12.82 26.66
CA ALA A 220 -13.34 13.16 26.51
C ALA A 220 -13.88 12.76 25.15
N VAL A 221 -13.18 13.12 24.05
CA VAL A 221 -13.54 12.70 22.68
C VAL A 221 -13.57 11.17 22.57
N PHE A 222 -12.54 10.49 23.06
CA PHE A 222 -12.47 9.04 23.00
C PHE A 222 -13.66 8.39 23.73
N LYS A 223 -13.99 8.85 24.94
CA LYS A 223 -15.14 8.32 25.71
C LYS A 223 -16.47 8.60 25.03
N SER A 224 -16.66 9.81 24.47
CA SER A 224 -17.91 10.19 23.80
C SER A 224 -18.16 9.36 22.53
N PHE A 225 -17.13 9.04 21.80
CA PHE A 225 -17.23 8.28 20.54
C PHE A 225 -16.85 6.81 20.66
N MET A 226 -16.60 6.30 21.87
CA MET A 226 -16.17 4.92 22.13
C MET A 226 -17.00 3.86 21.38
N PRO A 227 -18.34 3.87 21.43
CA PRO A 227 -19.15 2.83 20.77
C PRO A 227 -18.91 2.85 19.25
N VAL A 228 -18.90 4.02 18.65
CA VAL A 228 -18.67 4.20 17.18
C VAL A 228 -17.24 3.78 16.83
N LEU A 229 -16.25 4.18 17.61
CA LEU A 229 -14.85 3.81 17.40
C LEU A 229 -14.64 2.31 17.51
N LEU A 230 -15.25 1.64 18.47
CA LEU A 230 -15.19 0.17 18.60
C LEU A 230 -15.86 -0.52 17.42
N MET A 231 -17.04 -0.06 17.01
CA MET A 231 -17.74 -0.62 15.86
C MET A 231 -16.88 -0.49 14.57
N LEU A 232 -16.31 0.69 14.32
CA LEU A 232 -15.43 0.92 13.19
C LEU A 232 -14.15 0.09 13.28
N PHE A 233 -13.58 -0.07 14.46
CA PHE A 233 -12.39 -0.90 14.70
C PHE A 233 -12.66 -2.36 14.35
N PHE A 234 -13.74 -2.95 14.87
CA PHE A 234 -14.08 -4.34 14.57
C PHE A 234 -14.46 -4.55 13.11
N ALA A 235 -15.26 -3.64 12.52
CA ALA A 235 -15.60 -3.71 11.10
C ALA A 235 -14.33 -3.68 10.22
N ASN A 236 -13.42 -2.75 10.50
CA ASN A 236 -12.15 -2.66 9.77
C ASN A 236 -11.27 -3.91 10.00
N LEU A 237 -11.23 -4.42 11.24
CA LEU A 237 -10.48 -5.64 11.57
C LEU A 237 -10.99 -6.84 10.75
N PHE A 238 -12.30 -7.10 10.74
CA PHE A 238 -12.87 -8.21 9.98
C PHE A 238 -12.64 -8.06 8.47
N ILE A 239 -12.86 -6.86 7.92
CA ILE A 239 -12.59 -6.59 6.50
C ILE A 239 -11.12 -6.84 6.16
N THR A 240 -10.20 -6.37 7.00
CA THR A 240 -8.76 -6.53 6.77
C THR A 240 -8.35 -8.01 6.84
N VAL A 241 -8.87 -8.77 7.82
CA VAL A 241 -8.59 -10.21 7.94
C VAL A 241 -9.09 -10.96 6.70
N LEU A 242 -10.33 -10.70 6.27
CA LEU A 242 -10.89 -11.34 5.06
C LEU A 242 -10.10 -10.96 3.81
N GLN A 243 -9.66 -9.71 3.70
CA GLN A 243 -8.85 -9.24 2.58
C GLN A 243 -7.48 -9.92 2.57
N ASP A 244 -6.78 -9.98 3.71
CA ASP A 244 -5.48 -10.64 3.80
C ASP A 244 -5.59 -12.15 3.54
N LEU A 245 -6.62 -12.83 4.05
CA LEU A 245 -6.89 -14.24 3.73
C LEU A 245 -7.09 -14.45 2.22
N LYS A 246 -7.96 -13.64 1.60
CA LYS A 246 -8.15 -13.69 0.15
C LYS A 246 -6.83 -13.44 -0.58
N GLU A 247 -6.10 -12.40 -0.19
CA GLU A 247 -4.86 -12.01 -0.87
C GLU A 247 -3.76 -13.06 -0.75
N ASP A 248 -3.56 -13.64 0.41
CA ASP A 248 -2.41 -14.53 0.65
C ASP A 248 -2.67 -15.97 0.18
N PHE A 249 -3.92 -16.44 0.21
CA PHE A 249 -4.25 -17.81 -0.10
C PHE A 249 -4.94 -18.02 -1.45
N LEU A 250 -5.26 -16.95 -2.20
CA LEU A 250 -5.98 -17.05 -3.47
C LEU A 250 -5.29 -17.97 -4.49
N VAL A 251 -3.95 -17.98 -4.51
CA VAL A 251 -3.17 -18.86 -5.41
C VAL A 251 -3.30 -20.33 -5.03
N LYS A 252 -3.50 -20.65 -3.74
CA LYS A 252 -3.79 -22.05 -3.30
C LYS A 252 -5.24 -22.46 -3.61
N ILE A 253 -6.16 -21.48 -3.66
CA ILE A 253 -7.59 -21.75 -3.96
C ILE A 253 -7.80 -21.91 -5.47
N ILE A 254 -7.13 -21.08 -6.26
CA ILE A 254 -7.23 -21.09 -7.73
C ILE A 254 -5.92 -21.60 -8.30
N ASP A 255 -5.88 -22.85 -8.71
CA ASP A 255 -4.75 -23.38 -9.47
C ASP A 255 -4.76 -22.81 -10.89
N VAL A 256 -3.90 -21.80 -11.10
CA VAL A 256 -3.79 -21.08 -12.37
C VAL A 256 -3.36 -22.00 -13.51
N LYS A 257 -2.51 -23.00 -13.22
CA LYS A 257 -2.02 -23.96 -14.23
C LYS A 257 -3.10 -24.97 -14.59
N ALA A 258 -3.75 -25.58 -13.60
CA ALA A 258 -4.83 -26.54 -13.83
C ALA A 258 -6.05 -25.90 -14.51
N ALA A 259 -6.32 -24.62 -14.20
CA ALA A 259 -7.39 -23.84 -14.83
C ALA A 259 -7.04 -23.26 -16.22
N GLY A 260 -5.81 -23.47 -16.71
CA GLY A 260 -5.36 -22.92 -18.00
C GLY A 260 -5.31 -21.40 -18.06
N LEU A 261 -5.23 -20.73 -16.91
CA LEU A 261 -5.22 -19.29 -16.82
C LEU A 261 -3.83 -18.69 -17.04
N SER A 262 -3.78 -17.49 -17.60
CA SER A 262 -2.51 -16.77 -17.75
C SER A 262 -1.97 -16.26 -16.42
N SER A 263 -0.65 -16.00 -16.31
CA SER A 263 -0.01 -15.40 -15.14
C SER A 263 -0.65 -14.06 -14.74
N TRP A 264 -1.33 -13.39 -15.67
CA TRP A 264 -2.03 -12.11 -15.45
C TRP A 264 -3.48 -12.23 -14.99
N ALA A 265 -3.96 -13.47 -14.70
CA ALA A 265 -5.35 -13.70 -14.30
C ALA A 265 -5.75 -12.89 -13.06
N PHE A 266 -4.94 -12.86 -12.03
CA PHE A 266 -5.24 -12.12 -10.79
C PHE A 266 -5.32 -10.60 -11.01
N ALA A 267 -4.41 -10.04 -11.82
CA ALA A 267 -4.45 -8.63 -12.18
C ALA A 267 -5.73 -8.28 -12.96
N LYS A 268 -6.16 -9.15 -13.89
CA LYS A 268 -7.41 -8.97 -14.64
C LYS A 268 -8.64 -9.02 -13.73
N ILE A 269 -8.68 -9.98 -12.80
CA ILE A 269 -9.79 -10.10 -11.84
C ILE A 269 -9.89 -8.83 -10.98
N ASP A 270 -8.80 -8.40 -10.35
CA ASP A 270 -8.80 -7.21 -9.50
C ASP A 270 -9.14 -5.95 -10.28
N ALA A 271 -8.63 -5.80 -11.51
CA ALA A 271 -8.97 -4.66 -12.39
C ALA A 271 -10.46 -4.65 -12.76
N THR A 272 -11.02 -5.82 -13.09
CA THR A 272 -12.45 -5.94 -13.45
C THR A 272 -13.34 -5.62 -12.25
N VAL A 273 -13.04 -6.19 -11.09
CA VAL A 273 -13.81 -5.91 -9.85
C VAL A 273 -13.72 -4.42 -9.50
N THR A 274 -12.54 -3.83 -9.60
CA THR A 274 -12.34 -2.40 -9.34
C THR A 274 -13.15 -1.54 -10.30
N LEU A 275 -13.16 -1.86 -11.59
CA LEU A 275 -13.94 -1.14 -12.59
C LEU A 275 -15.45 -1.20 -12.29
N VAL A 276 -15.97 -2.39 -11.96
CA VAL A 276 -17.38 -2.58 -11.58
C VAL A 276 -17.74 -1.73 -10.35
N ILE A 277 -16.86 -1.74 -9.31
CA ILE A 277 -17.07 -0.91 -8.12
C ILE A 277 -17.10 0.57 -8.45
N LEU A 278 -16.17 1.06 -9.29
CA LEU A 278 -16.14 2.47 -9.72
C LEU A 278 -17.41 2.87 -10.49
N ILE A 279 -17.89 2.00 -11.38
CA ILE A 279 -19.16 2.24 -12.12
C ILE A 279 -20.34 2.31 -11.15
N LEU A 280 -20.42 1.40 -10.18
CA LEU A 280 -21.50 1.41 -9.19
C LEU A 280 -21.47 2.69 -8.33
N PHE A 281 -20.30 3.11 -7.85
CA PHE A 281 -20.17 4.38 -7.11
C PHE A 281 -20.54 5.59 -7.98
N ALA A 282 -20.11 5.63 -9.24
CA ALA A 282 -20.49 6.70 -10.16
C ALA A 282 -22.01 6.73 -10.37
N ALA A 283 -22.67 5.58 -10.53
CA ALA A 283 -24.11 5.49 -10.68
C ALA A 283 -24.90 5.92 -9.43
N MET A 284 -24.34 5.66 -8.23
CA MET A 284 -24.96 6.08 -6.96
C MET A 284 -24.77 7.58 -6.65
N SER A 285 -23.84 8.25 -7.31
CA SER A 285 -23.54 9.68 -7.12
C SER A 285 -24.34 10.59 -8.07
N MET A 286 -25.06 10.02 -9.02
CA MET A 286 -25.99 10.71 -9.95
C MET A 286 -27.39 10.78 -9.36
#